data_9cbcae3a208772887567769a221df2cb
#
_entry.id   9cbcae3a208772887567769a221df2cb
#
_cell.length_a   1.000
_cell.length_b   1.000
_cell.length_c   1.000
_cell.angle_alpha   90.00
_cell.angle_beta   90.00
_cell.angle_gamma   90.00
#
_symmetry.space_group_name_H-M   'P 1'
#
loop_
_entity.id
_entity.type
_entity.pdbx_description
1 polymer ?
#
loop_
_entity_poly.entity_id
_entity_poly.type
_entity_poly.pdbx_seq_one_letter_code
_entity_poly.pdbx_strand_id
1 'polypeptide(L)'
;MLKKITAIALVLTVVVCCFAGCAFTPDKKIIGSWKDSSGVLGVEFKEGGVVKFSGNASAISPALSALSVDTEGTYAVSKDENKQYHLVININVVIAVKLEYIISEVTSDLLTLKAVDSDKTYTFVKADAAKTTTSAPAAESTTAA
;
A
#
# COMPACT_ATOMS: atom_id res chain seq x y z
N MET A 1 7.87 -19.02 -48.01
CA MET A 1 6.86 -18.26 -47.26
C MET A 1 6.53 -18.85 -45.91
N LEU A 2 6.43 -20.14 -45.75
CA LEU A 2 6.11 -20.75 -44.45
C LEU A 2 7.13 -20.44 -43.35
N LYS A 3 8.39 -20.37 -43.63
CA LYS A 3 9.45 -20.10 -42.63
C LYS A 3 9.37 -18.71 -42.02
N LYS A 4 8.88 -17.73 -42.77
CA LYS A 4 8.72 -16.36 -42.27
C LYS A 4 7.49 -16.21 -41.37
N ILE A 5 6.44 -16.94 -41.68
CA ILE A 5 5.20 -16.95 -40.88
C ILE A 5 5.45 -17.58 -39.50
N THR A 6 6.26 -18.65 -39.48
CA THR A 6 6.58 -19.35 -38.24
C THR A 6 7.38 -18.46 -37.28
N ALA A 7 8.31 -17.67 -37.83
CA ALA A 7 9.12 -16.77 -37.01
C ALA A 7 8.27 -15.63 -36.39
N ILE A 8 7.34 -15.09 -37.16
CA ILE A 8 6.43 -14.03 -36.67
C ILE A 8 5.50 -14.56 -35.59
N ALA A 9 4.97 -15.77 -35.80
CA ALA A 9 4.11 -16.41 -34.81
C ALA A 9 4.84 -16.68 -33.49
N LEU A 10 6.11 -17.07 -33.57
CA LEU A 10 6.91 -17.34 -32.38
C LEU A 10 7.26 -16.06 -31.62
N VAL A 11 7.55 -14.98 -32.31
CA VAL A 11 7.80 -13.68 -31.70
C VAL A 11 6.53 -13.14 -31.01
N LEU A 12 5.38 -13.32 -31.67
CA LEU A 12 4.11 -12.87 -31.10
C LEU A 12 3.76 -13.64 -29.83
N THR A 13 4.05 -14.95 -29.80
CA THR A 13 3.81 -15.79 -28.63
C THR A 13 4.68 -15.38 -27.44
N VAL A 14 5.95 -15.04 -27.67
CA VAL A 14 6.85 -14.58 -26.63
C VAL A 14 6.41 -13.23 -26.06
N VAL A 15 5.95 -12.32 -26.92
CA VAL A 15 5.45 -11.01 -26.47
C VAL A 15 4.21 -11.15 -25.60
N VAL A 16 3.28 -12.05 -25.97
CA VAL A 16 2.09 -12.31 -25.17
C VAL A 16 2.43 -12.91 -23.81
N CYS A 17 3.43 -13.78 -23.73
CA CYS A 17 3.88 -14.35 -22.47
C CYS A 17 4.49 -13.30 -21.53
N CYS A 18 5.15 -12.29 -22.06
CA CYS A 18 5.71 -11.22 -21.24
C CYS A 18 4.64 -10.34 -20.59
N PHE A 19 3.48 -10.19 -21.23
CA PHE A 19 2.36 -9.43 -20.65
C PHE A 19 1.50 -10.27 -19.70
N ALA A 20 1.55 -11.59 -19.78
CA ALA A 20 0.78 -12.46 -18.90
C ALA A 20 1.48 -12.70 -17.55
N GLY A 21 2.74 -12.34 -17.43
CA GLY A 21 3.54 -12.69 -16.26
C GLY A 21 3.50 -11.75 -15.07
N CYS A 22 2.92 -10.58 -15.20
CA CYS A 22 2.79 -9.67 -14.07
C CYS A 22 1.34 -9.62 -13.61
N ALA A 23 0.89 -10.71 -13.00
CA ALA A 23 -0.31 -10.61 -12.20
C ALA A 23 -0.03 -9.65 -11.05
N PHE A 24 -0.55 -8.44 -11.17
CA PHE A 24 -0.52 -7.48 -10.10
C PHE A 24 -1.31 -8.06 -8.93
N THR A 25 -0.64 -8.49 -7.90
CA THR A 25 -1.25 -9.03 -6.69
C THR A 25 -0.96 -8.05 -5.55
N PRO A 26 -1.85 -7.08 -5.32
CA PRO A 26 -1.66 -6.08 -4.29
C PRO A 26 -1.55 -6.67 -2.88
N ASP A 27 -2.17 -7.82 -2.65
CA ASP A 27 -2.09 -8.55 -1.40
C ASP A 27 -0.67 -8.84 -0.95
N LYS A 28 0.23 -9.13 -1.88
CA LYS A 28 1.64 -9.35 -1.57
C LYS A 28 2.43 -8.05 -1.49
N LYS A 29 2.10 -7.08 -2.33
CA LYS A 29 2.81 -5.80 -2.37
C LYS A 29 2.51 -4.91 -1.18
N ILE A 30 1.32 -5.06 -0.59
CA ILE A 30 0.95 -4.28 0.59
C ILE A 30 1.73 -4.70 1.84
N ILE A 31 2.26 -5.92 1.87
CA ILE A 31 3.00 -6.45 3.02
C ILE A 31 4.24 -5.58 3.29
N GLY A 32 4.40 -5.23 4.55
CA GLY A 32 5.50 -4.40 5.04
C GLY A 32 5.03 -3.20 5.84
N SER A 33 5.96 -2.35 6.18
CA SER A 33 5.73 -1.18 7.01
C SER A 33 5.61 0.07 6.16
N TRP A 34 4.58 0.84 6.40
CA TRP A 34 4.22 2.05 5.69
C TRP A 34 4.05 3.21 6.66
N LYS A 35 4.35 4.41 6.22
CA LYS A 35 4.11 5.64 6.97
C LYS A 35 3.30 6.61 6.12
N ASP A 36 2.39 7.33 6.74
CA ASP A 36 1.71 8.42 6.07
C ASP A 36 2.70 9.53 5.71
N SER A 37 2.29 10.43 4.84
CA SER A 37 3.15 11.52 4.36
C SER A 37 3.62 12.46 5.47
N SER A 38 2.90 12.53 6.59
CA SER A 38 3.29 13.32 7.76
C SER A 38 4.23 12.57 8.71
N GLY A 39 4.36 11.26 8.56
CA GLY A 39 5.15 10.40 9.43
C GLY A 39 4.55 10.16 10.81
N VAL A 40 3.31 10.60 11.03
CA VAL A 40 2.64 10.50 12.33
C VAL A 40 1.96 9.15 12.51
N LEU A 41 1.51 8.55 11.41
CA LEU A 41 0.87 7.24 11.40
C LEU A 41 1.75 6.20 10.72
N GLY A 42 2.02 5.10 11.39
CA GLY A 42 2.62 3.91 10.82
C GLY A 42 1.58 2.80 10.67
N VAL A 43 1.64 2.07 9.59
CA VAL A 43 0.81 0.89 9.32
C VAL A 43 1.72 -0.24 8.86
N GLU A 44 1.67 -1.38 9.51
CA GLU A 44 2.42 -2.56 9.13
C GLU A 44 1.45 -3.68 8.75
N PHE A 45 1.49 -4.11 7.51
CA PHE A 45 0.76 -5.28 7.02
C PHE A 45 1.66 -6.50 7.07
N LYS A 46 1.23 -7.51 7.79
CA LYS A 46 1.96 -8.78 7.93
C LYS A 46 1.32 -9.88 7.10
N GLU A 47 2.11 -10.85 6.78
CA GLU A 47 1.59 -12.09 6.21
C GLU A 47 0.57 -12.73 7.17
N GLY A 48 -0.42 -13.40 6.61
CA GLY A 48 -1.49 -14.01 7.40
C GLY A 48 -2.64 -13.06 7.73
N GLY A 49 -2.65 -11.86 7.15
CA GLY A 49 -3.79 -10.94 7.28
C GLY A 49 -3.81 -10.14 8.58
N VAL A 50 -2.68 -9.93 9.21
CA VAL A 50 -2.56 -9.11 10.42
C VAL A 50 -2.08 -7.71 10.03
N VAL A 51 -2.68 -6.69 10.61
CA VAL A 51 -2.28 -5.30 10.45
C VAL A 51 -2.02 -4.67 11.81
N LYS A 52 -0.94 -3.91 11.92
CA LYS A 52 -0.61 -3.11 13.10
C LYS A 52 -0.58 -1.64 12.78
N PHE A 53 -1.16 -0.86 13.66
CA PHE A 53 -1.11 0.59 13.60
C PHE A 53 -0.18 1.11 14.70
N SER A 54 0.63 2.08 14.36
CA SER A 54 1.49 2.79 15.32
C SER A 54 1.34 4.29 15.11
N GLY A 55 1.39 5.05 16.18
CA GLY A 55 1.20 6.49 16.13
C GLY A 55 -0.27 6.89 16.16
N ASN A 56 -0.61 7.99 15.51
CA ASN A 56 -1.96 8.55 15.60
C ASN A 56 -2.88 8.02 14.50
N ALA A 57 -3.63 6.97 14.82
CA ALA A 57 -4.55 6.34 13.89
C ALA A 57 -5.78 7.21 13.54
N SER A 58 -6.06 8.28 14.29
CA SER A 58 -7.14 9.21 13.96
C SER A 58 -6.93 9.91 12.61
N ALA A 59 -5.70 9.90 12.11
CA ALA A 59 -5.38 10.46 10.80
C ALA A 59 -6.12 9.78 9.65
N ILE A 60 -6.43 8.49 9.77
CA ILE A 60 -7.17 7.74 8.75
C ILE A 60 -8.65 7.58 9.06
N SER A 61 -9.04 7.62 10.30
CA SER A 61 -10.45 7.60 10.69
C SER A 61 -10.64 8.19 12.08
N PRO A 62 -11.60 9.12 12.24
CA PRO A 62 -11.94 9.63 13.56
C PRO A 62 -12.39 8.54 14.54
N ALA A 63 -12.95 7.44 14.01
CA ALA A 63 -13.35 6.29 14.83
C ALA A 63 -12.15 5.63 15.53
N LEU A 64 -10.95 5.83 15.00
CA LEU A 64 -9.71 5.30 15.57
C LEU A 64 -9.07 6.24 16.61
N SER A 65 -9.65 7.41 16.84
CA SER A 65 -9.10 8.37 17.81
C SER A 65 -9.09 7.85 19.25
N ALA A 66 -9.97 6.90 19.54
CA ALA A 66 -10.04 6.25 20.85
C ALA A 66 -9.03 5.09 20.98
N LEU A 67 -8.37 4.70 19.91
CA LEU A 67 -7.38 3.64 19.95
C LEU A 67 -6.03 4.21 20.37
N SER A 68 -5.47 3.57 21.36
CA SER A 68 -4.12 3.90 21.78
C SER A 68 -3.09 3.44 20.75
N VAL A 69 -1.92 3.93 20.90
CA VAL A 69 -0.76 3.54 20.12
C VAL A 69 -0.58 2.02 20.14
N ASP A 70 -0.19 1.46 19.00
CA ASP A 70 0.05 0.01 18.84
C ASP A 70 -1.21 -0.86 18.85
N THR A 71 -2.17 -0.50 18.06
CA THR A 71 -3.37 -1.30 17.84
C THR A 71 -3.15 -2.34 16.75
N GLU A 72 -3.60 -3.56 17.02
CA GLU A 72 -3.55 -4.66 16.06
C GLU A 72 -4.95 -5.01 15.57
N GLY A 73 -5.06 -5.35 14.32
CA GLY A 73 -6.28 -5.79 13.66
C GLY A 73 -6.01 -6.86 12.61
N THR A 74 -7.03 -7.18 11.85
CA THR A 74 -6.92 -8.08 10.69
C THR A 74 -7.25 -7.33 9.42
N TYR A 75 -6.69 -7.78 8.30
CA TYR A 75 -7.02 -7.22 7.00
C TYR A 75 -7.23 -8.33 5.96
N ALA A 76 -7.99 -8.00 4.94
CA ALA A 76 -8.18 -8.84 3.78
C ALA A 76 -8.18 -7.97 2.52
N VAL A 77 -7.58 -8.48 1.46
CA VAL A 77 -7.61 -7.86 0.14
C VAL A 77 -8.48 -8.72 -0.77
N SER A 78 -9.46 -8.12 -1.40
CA SER A 78 -10.34 -8.79 -2.35
C SER A 78 -10.44 -7.98 -3.64
N LYS A 79 -10.79 -8.65 -4.72
CA LYS A 79 -10.99 -8.02 -6.02
C LYS A 79 -12.48 -8.05 -6.35
N ASP A 80 -13.03 -6.92 -6.76
CA ASP A 80 -14.43 -6.83 -7.16
C ASP A 80 -14.64 -7.15 -8.64
N GLU A 81 -15.89 -7.08 -9.08
CA GLU A 81 -16.29 -7.35 -10.47
C GLU A 81 -15.70 -6.32 -11.45
N ASN A 82 -15.40 -5.11 -10.98
CA ASN A 82 -14.79 -4.04 -11.77
C ASN A 82 -13.26 -4.13 -11.79
N LYS A 83 -12.71 -5.21 -11.26
CA LYS A 83 -11.26 -5.44 -11.14
C LYS A 83 -10.56 -4.46 -10.20
N GLN A 84 -11.31 -3.79 -9.33
CA GLN A 84 -10.76 -2.96 -8.28
C GLN A 84 -10.41 -3.81 -7.07
N TYR A 85 -9.33 -3.47 -6.40
CA TYR A 85 -8.90 -4.16 -5.19
C TYR A 85 -9.39 -3.40 -3.96
N HIS A 86 -10.12 -4.10 -3.12
CA HIS A 86 -10.62 -3.60 -1.86
C HIS A 86 -9.77 -4.12 -0.71
N LEU A 87 -9.41 -3.23 0.18
CA LEU A 87 -8.74 -3.52 1.44
C LEU A 87 -9.75 -3.34 2.58
N VAL A 88 -10.07 -4.40 3.26
CA VAL A 88 -10.94 -4.37 4.44
C VAL A 88 -10.09 -4.58 5.68
N ILE A 89 -10.18 -3.69 6.64
CA ILE A 89 -9.48 -3.75 7.91
C ILE A 89 -10.49 -3.85 9.03
N ASN A 90 -10.35 -4.85 9.89
CA ASN A 90 -11.19 -5.04 11.05
C ASN A 90 -10.34 -4.89 12.32
N ILE A 91 -10.75 -4.01 13.19
CA ILE A 91 -10.09 -3.74 14.47
C ILE A 91 -11.09 -4.04 15.58
N ASN A 92 -10.75 -4.98 16.45
CA ASN A 92 -11.59 -5.39 17.56
C ASN A 92 -10.81 -5.22 18.87
N VAL A 93 -10.81 -4.03 19.43
CA VAL A 93 -10.14 -3.79 20.71
C VAL A 93 -11.19 -3.53 21.81
N VAL A 94 -11.88 -2.43 21.74
CA VAL A 94 -12.96 -2.06 22.66
C VAL A 94 -14.27 -1.93 21.88
N ILE A 95 -14.16 -1.44 20.68
CA ILE A 95 -15.25 -1.28 19.73
C ILE A 95 -14.82 -1.94 18.44
N ALA A 96 -15.73 -2.67 17.81
CA ALA A 96 -15.46 -3.26 16.50
C ALA A 96 -15.52 -2.13 15.44
N VAL A 97 -14.40 -1.87 14.79
CA VAL A 97 -14.30 -0.89 13.73
C VAL A 97 -13.94 -1.61 12.43
N LYS A 98 -14.75 -1.43 11.40
CA LYS A 98 -14.48 -1.91 10.06
C LYS A 98 -14.14 -0.72 9.18
N LEU A 99 -13.00 -0.76 8.54
CA LEU A 99 -12.55 0.23 7.56
C LEU A 99 -12.48 -0.43 6.19
N GLU A 100 -12.94 0.27 5.18
CA GLU A 100 -12.93 -0.25 3.81
C GLU A 100 -12.33 0.79 2.85
N TYR A 101 -11.33 0.37 2.10
CA TYR A 101 -10.60 1.20 1.16
C TYR A 101 -10.48 0.52 -0.20
N ILE A 102 -10.38 1.33 -1.24
CA ILE A 102 -9.96 0.87 -2.56
C ILE A 102 -8.46 1.11 -2.67
N ILE A 103 -7.71 0.09 -3.05
CA ILE A 103 -6.29 0.23 -3.34
C ILE A 103 -6.15 0.87 -4.72
N SER A 104 -5.90 2.16 -4.74
CA SER A 104 -5.76 2.91 -5.99
C SER A 104 -4.39 2.67 -6.63
N GLU A 105 -3.36 2.52 -5.82
CA GLU A 105 -2.01 2.26 -6.28
C GLU A 105 -1.22 1.54 -5.17
N VAL A 106 -0.38 0.59 -5.57
CA VAL A 106 0.63 0.01 -4.70
C VAL A 106 1.87 -0.34 -5.50
N THR A 107 2.97 0.25 -5.13
CA THR A 107 4.30 -0.02 -5.70
C THR A 107 5.23 -0.54 -4.60
N SER A 108 6.52 -0.65 -4.88
CA SER A 108 7.51 -0.98 -3.85
C SER A 108 7.60 0.09 -2.74
N ASP A 109 7.30 1.33 -3.07
CA ASP A 109 7.58 2.48 -2.20
C ASP A 109 6.36 3.33 -1.88
N LEU A 110 5.26 3.14 -2.58
CA LEU A 110 4.06 3.94 -2.46
C LEU A 110 2.81 3.07 -2.34
N LEU A 111 1.92 3.45 -1.42
CA LEU A 111 0.61 2.85 -1.25
C LEU A 111 -0.44 3.97 -1.18
N THR A 112 -1.40 3.96 -2.09
CA THR A 112 -2.49 4.92 -2.12
C THR A 112 -3.82 4.22 -1.89
N LEU A 113 -4.54 4.63 -0.86
CA LEU A 113 -5.82 4.10 -0.45
C LEU A 113 -6.90 5.17 -0.56
N LYS A 114 -8.01 4.84 -1.20
CA LYS A 114 -9.19 5.70 -1.24
C LYS A 114 -10.26 5.11 -0.33
N ALA A 115 -10.79 5.91 0.59
CA ALA A 115 -11.87 5.48 1.47
C ALA A 115 -13.16 5.26 0.66
N VAL A 116 -13.88 4.20 0.97
CA VAL A 116 -15.14 3.85 0.29
C VAL A 116 -16.29 4.75 0.77
N ASP A 117 -16.29 5.11 2.04
CA ASP A 117 -17.33 5.92 2.67
C ASP A 117 -17.15 7.43 2.50
N SER A 118 -16.03 7.84 1.96
CA SER A 118 -15.71 9.26 1.73
C SER A 118 -14.75 9.39 0.54
N ASP A 119 -14.66 10.57 -0.04
CA ASP A 119 -13.73 10.82 -1.15
C ASP A 119 -12.28 11.07 -0.71
N LYS A 120 -11.96 10.70 0.51
CA LYS A 120 -10.61 10.91 1.04
C LYS A 120 -9.63 9.88 0.49
N THR A 121 -8.47 10.37 0.13
CA THR A 121 -7.35 9.56 -0.33
C THR A 121 -6.21 9.68 0.65
N TYR A 122 -5.63 8.55 1.00
CA TYR A 122 -4.50 8.45 1.92
C TYR A 122 -3.30 7.89 1.18
N THR A 123 -2.18 8.56 1.30
CA THR A 123 -0.93 8.15 0.66
C THR A 123 0.08 7.79 1.72
N PHE A 124 0.66 6.62 1.56
CA PHE A 124 1.68 6.08 2.45
C PHE A 124 2.95 5.78 1.66
N VAL A 125 4.08 5.99 2.29
CA VAL A 125 5.39 5.64 1.74
C VAL A 125 5.96 4.48 2.54
N LYS A 126 6.80 3.67 1.89
CA LYS A 126 7.47 2.56 2.56
C LYS A 126 8.34 3.10 3.67
N ALA A 127 8.27 2.51 4.85
CA ALA A 127 9.01 3.02 6.00
C ALA A 127 10.52 3.01 5.78
N ASP A 128 11.03 2.07 5.03
CA ASP A 128 12.45 2.01 4.71
C ASP A 128 12.88 3.08 3.69
N ALA A 129 12.00 3.44 2.76
CA ALA A 129 12.25 4.53 1.83
C ALA A 129 12.29 5.89 2.54
N ALA A 130 11.52 6.06 3.59
CA ALA A 130 11.52 7.28 4.38
C ALA A 130 12.86 7.54 5.09
N LYS A 131 13.60 6.50 5.42
CA LYS A 131 14.94 6.66 6.01
C LYS A 131 15.95 7.26 5.04
N THR A 132 15.82 6.93 3.78
CA THR A 132 16.75 7.43 2.75
C THR A 132 16.56 8.92 2.51
N THR A 133 15.35 9.41 2.67
CA THR A 133 15.07 10.82 2.44
C THR A 133 15.50 11.70 3.59
N THR A 134 15.57 11.15 4.79
CA THR A 134 15.90 11.93 5.96
C THR A 134 17.38 12.25 6.07
N SER A 135 18.21 11.51 5.39
CA SER A 135 19.63 11.77 5.50
C SER A 135 20.12 12.90 4.64
N ALA A 136 19.24 13.61 3.99
CA ALA A 136 19.72 14.48 3.16
C ALA A 136 20.10 15.69 3.71
N PRO A 137 19.86 16.31 4.31
CA PRO A 137 20.09 17.44 4.51
C PRO A 137 20.94 18.08 5.09
N ALA A 138 21.08 18.16 5.46
CA ALA A 138 21.73 18.65 6.20
C ALA A 138 22.47 19.60 6.21
N ALA A 139 22.94 19.81 5.89
CA ALA A 139 23.68 20.49 5.98
C ALA A 139 23.95 21.61 6.08
N GLU A 140 24.10 22.14 5.98
CA GLU A 140 24.49 23.12 5.83
C GLU A 140 24.63 24.08 6.52
N SER A 141 24.70 24.45 6.81
CA SER A 141 24.76 25.34 7.43
C SER A 141 25.56 26.16 7.68
N THR A 142 26.10 26.50 7.42
CA THR A 142 26.79 27.23 7.49
C THR A 142 27.17 28.16 7.91
N THR A 143 27.40 28.74 8.04
CA THR A 143 27.91 29.50 8.29
C THR A 143 28.33 30.39 8.64
N ALA A 144 28.56 30.77 8.60
CA ALA A 144 28.91 31.56 8.82
C ALA A 144 29.52 32.38 9.24
N ALA A 145 29.73 32.74 9.31
CA ALA A 145 30.27 33.69 9.77
C ALA A 145 30.97 34.52 9.51
#